data_94721fa8662e146d0f8d70427b2ab7c4
#
_entry.id   94721fa8662e146d0f8d70427b2ab7c4
#
_cell.length_a   1.000
_cell.length_b   1.000
_cell.length_c   1.000
_cell.angle_alpha   90.00
_cell.angle_beta   90.00
_cell.angle_gamma   90.00
#
_symmetry.space_group_name_H-M   'P 1'
#
loop_
_entity.id
_entity.type
_entity.pdbx_description
1 polymer ?
#
loop_
_entity_poly.entity_id
_entity_poly.type
_entity_poly.pdbx_seq_one_letter_code
_entity_poly.pdbx_strand_id
1 'polypeptide(L)'
;AVGNWHGLLEGEPAKTRRHGFRDPRVRLSVLLYGAPAETMQEFAKSPKSNTVVGAAVSLKVPLGEYYPEKLINLGSNRWVIRPQLGVTHTRKKWTFEATGSLFWYGDNDDFWGGNRLENEVLYAIQGHVIYTFRPGLWLSASTAYGHGADAFINSVDKDLVVDNWLTALSLGVPINRQQGLKFTWLRARTQNDKGADLDSLILGWSY
;
A
#
# COMPACT_ATOMS: atom_id res chain seq x y z
N ALA A 1 -17.04 -4.85 -0.87
CA ALA A 1 -16.62 -3.67 -0.08
C ALA A 1 -17.81 -2.84 0.35
N VAL A 2 -17.65 -2.12 1.44
CA VAL A 2 -18.61 -1.09 1.89
C VAL A 2 -17.80 0.17 2.17
N GLY A 3 -18.23 1.28 1.59
CA GLY A 3 -17.66 2.60 1.83
C GLY A 3 -18.73 3.52 2.40
N ASN A 4 -18.41 4.19 3.51
CA ASN A 4 -19.25 5.26 4.06
C ASN A 4 -18.40 6.53 4.08
N TRP A 5 -18.98 7.62 3.65
CA TRP A 5 -18.36 8.93 3.72
C TRP A 5 -19.34 9.93 4.34
N HIS A 6 -18.82 10.79 5.19
CA HIS A 6 -19.52 11.91 5.81
C HIS A 6 -18.63 13.14 5.72
N GLY A 7 -19.15 14.27 5.31
CA GLY A 7 -18.38 15.49 5.17
C GLY A 7 -19.25 16.67 4.73
N LEU A 8 -18.60 17.70 4.25
CA LEU A 8 -19.25 18.85 3.64
C LEU A 8 -19.05 18.79 2.11
N LEU A 9 -20.11 19.00 1.37
CA LEU A 9 -20.10 19.21 -0.07
C LEU A 9 -20.61 20.64 -0.33
N GLU A 10 -19.76 21.48 -0.89
CA GLU A 10 -20.08 22.91 -1.11
C GLU A 10 -20.56 23.65 0.16
N GLY A 11 -20.03 23.25 1.33
CA GLY A 11 -20.38 23.81 2.64
C GLY A 11 -21.58 23.15 3.32
N GLU A 12 -22.34 22.31 2.63
CA GLU A 12 -23.50 21.62 3.19
C GLU A 12 -23.16 20.19 3.65
N PRO A 13 -23.71 19.72 4.78
CA PRO A 13 -23.51 18.36 5.26
C PRO A 13 -23.97 17.32 4.23
N ALA A 14 -23.07 16.45 3.85
CA ALA A 14 -23.36 15.37 2.90
C ALA A 14 -22.87 14.02 3.43
N LYS A 15 -23.59 12.96 3.07
CA LYS A 15 -23.21 11.59 3.36
C LYS A 15 -23.47 10.70 2.15
N THR A 16 -22.60 9.72 1.95
CA THR A 16 -22.83 8.69 0.95
C THR A 16 -22.42 7.33 1.46
N ARG A 17 -23.12 6.30 0.99
CA ARG A 17 -22.79 4.90 1.25
C ARG A 17 -22.71 4.15 -0.08
N ARG A 18 -21.67 3.35 -0.25
CA ARG A 18 -21.47 2.49 -1.40
C ARG A 18 -21.21 1.07 -0.90
N HIS A 19 -21.73 0.09 -1.60
CA HIS A 19 -21.45 -1.32 -1.39
C HIS A 19 -21.30 -1.99 -2.75
N GLY A 20 -20.39 -2.94 -2.86
CA GLY A 20 -20.14 -3.65 -4.10
C GLY A 20 -18.72 -4.13 -4.25
N PHE A 21 -18.32 -4.46 -5.47
CA PHE A 21 -16.98 -4.90 -5.78
C PHE A 21 -16.03 -3.71 -5.97
N ARG A 22 -14.81 -3.87 -5.46
CA ARG A 22 -13.70 -2.96 -5.75
C ARG A 22 -12.92 -3.50 -6.94
N ASP A 23 -12.09 -2.65 -7.52
CA ASP A 23 -11.14 -3.08 -8.55
C ASP A 23 -10.27 -4.23 -8.04
N PRO A 24 -10.28 -5.40 -8.71
CA PRO A 24 -9.39 -6.50 -8.36
C PRO A 24 -7.94 -6.13 -8.68
N ARG A 25 -7.02 -6.77 -7.95
CA ARG A 25 -5.58 -6.61 -8.15
C ARG A 25 -4.95 -7.98 -8.37
N VAL A 26 -4.18 -8.08 -9.44
CA VAL A 26 -3.31 -9.23 -9.70
C VAL A 26 -1.86 -8.80 -9.45
N ARG A 27 -1.07 -9.68 -8.85
CA ARG A 27 0.35 -9.45 -8.61
C ARG A 27 1.16 -10.65 -9.04
N LEU A 28 2.17 -10.39 -9.87
CA LEU A 28 3.23 -11.33 -10.19
C LEU A 28 4.50 -10.90 -9.45
N SER A 29 5.17 -11.84 -8.80
CA SER A 29 6.42 -11.59 -8.10
C SER A 29 7.47 -12.61 -8.53
N VAL A 30 8.70 -12.17 -8.66
CA VAL A 30 9.85 -13.01 -9.03
C VAL A 30 10.99 -12.73 -8.06
N LEU A 31 11.65 -13.81 -7.67
CA LEU A 31 12.88 -13.75 -6.91
C LEU A 31 14.04 -13.60 -7.88
N LEU A 32 14.87 -12.57 -7.67
CA LEU A 32 16.01 -12.26 -8.52
C LEU A 32 17.32 -12.80 -7.94
N TYR A 33 17.45 -12.78 -6.60
CA TYR A 33 18.68 -13.20 -5.92
C TYR A 33 18.39 -13.62 -4.47
N GLY A 34 19.15 -14.58 -3.97
CA GLY A 34 19.39 -14.79 -2.53
C GLY A 34 18.47 -15.76 -1.79
N ALA A 35 17.48 -16.36 -2.42
CA ALA A 35 16.66 -17.41 -1.78
C ALA A 35 16.34 -18.51 -2.81
N PRO A 36 17.20 -19.51 -2.95
CA PRO A 36 16.86 -20.70 -3.73
C PRO A 36 15.65 -21.41 -3.14
N ALA A 37 14.94 -22.19 -3.96
CA ALA A 37 13.88 -23.05 -3.44
C ALA A 37 14.50 -24.07 -2.46
N GLU A 38 14.11 -23.98 -1.21
CA GLU A 38 14.62 -24.83 -0.13
C GLU A 38 13.48 -25.64 0.48
N THR A 39 13.75 -26.85 0.92
CA THR A 39 12.85 -27.61 1.77
C THR A 39 12.81 -27.00 3.17
N MET A 40 11.78 -27.33 3.97
CA MET A 40 11.69 -26.88 5.39
C MET A 40 12.91 -27.29 6.21
N GLN A 41 13.55 -28.43 5.89
CA GLN A 41 14.75 -28.90 6.57
C GLN A 41 16.00 -28.10 6.20
N GLU A 42 16.14 -27.74 4.93
CA GLU A 42 17.21 -26.89 4.43
C GLU A 42 17.08 -25.48 4.96
N PHE A 43 15.87 -24.90 4.91
CA PHE A 43 15.56 -23.58 5.48
C PHE A 43 15.92 -23.49 6.98
N ALA A 44 15.65 -24.55 7.76
CA ALA A 44 16.00 -24.58 9.18
C ALA A 44 17.52 -24.57 9.43
N LYS A 45 18.33 -24.99 8.44
CA LYS A 45 19.81 -25.03 8.47
C LYS A 45 20.45 -23.83 7.73
N SER A 46 19.65 -23.02 7.03
CA SER A 46 20.12 -21.88 6.24
C SER A 46 20.87 -20.86 7.10
N PRO A 47 21.86 -20.16 6.53
CA PRO A 47 22.64 -19.16 7.26
C PRO A 47 21.74 -18.07 7.83
N LYS A 48 22.00 -17.66 9.08
CA LYS A 48 21.29 -16.57 9.77
C LYS A 48 21.59 -15.17 9.21
N SER A 49 22.28 -15.10 8.09
CA SER A 49 22.56 -13.86 7.35
C SER A 49 22.33 -14.13 5.88
N ASN A 50 21.35 -13.47 5.30
CA ASN A 50 20.98 -13.61 3.90
C ASN A 50 20.48 -12.29 3.33
N THR A 51 20.78 -12.05 2.05
CA THR A 51 20.24 -10.94 1.26
C THR A 51 19.37 -11.52 0.16
N VAL A 52 18.15 -11.05 0.08
CA VAL A 52 17.18 -11.46 -0.94
C VAL A 52 16.77 -10.24 -1.74
N VAL A 53 16.79 -10.35 -3.07
CA VAL A 53 16.31 -9.33 -3.98
C VAL A 53 15.15 -9.90 -4.80
N GLY A 54 14.06 -9.17 -4.87
CA GLY A 54 12.88 -9.55 -5.62
C GLY A 54 12.27 -8.39 -6.39
N ALA A 55 11.62 -8.71 -7.49
CA ALA A 55 10.81 -7.79 -8.26
C ALA A 55 9.35 -8.23 -8.29
N ALA A 56 8.45 -7.29 -8.46
CA ALA A 56 7.04 -7.58 -8.64
C ALA A 56 6.38 -6.55 -9.57
N VAL A 57 5.32 -6.98 -10.23
CA VAL A 57 4.39 -6.10 -10.94
C VAL A 57 3.00 -6.38 -10.44
N SER A 58 2.30 -5.33 -10.02
CA SER A 58 0.89 -5.40 -9.67
C SER A 58 0.05 -4.67 -10.71
N LEU A 59 -1.05 -5.27 -11.10
CA LEU A 59 -2.02 -4.69 -12.03
C LEU A 59 -3.37 -4.57 -11.32
N LYS A 60 -3.88 -3.35 -11.19
CA LYS A 60 -5.25 -3.09 -10.76
C LYS A 60 -6.15 -2.95 -11.99
N VAL A 61 -7.20 -3.76 -12.06
CA VAL A 61 -8.10 -3.86 -13.21
C VAL A 61 -9.39 -3.08 -12.90
N PRO A 62 -9.87 -2.20 -13.78
CA PRO A 62 -11.06 -1.38 -13.55
C PRO A 62 -12.37 -2.19 -13.70
N LEU A 63 -12.62 -3.13 -12.81
CA LEU A 63 -13.81 -3.98 -12.76
C LEU A 63 -14.69 -3.72 -11.54
N GLY A 64 -14.30 -2.74 -10.71
CA GLY A 64 -15.08 -2.33 -9.55
C GLY A 64 -16.31 -1.52 -9.94
N GLU A 65 -17.28 -1.44 -9.02
CA GLU A 65 -18.46 -0.61 -9.24
C GLU A 65 -18.08 0.87 -9.35
N TYR A 66 -18.48 1.46 -10.46
CA TYR A 66 -18.18 2.83 -10.82
C TYR A 66 -19.43 3.54 -11.38
N TYR A 67 -19.68 4.74 -10.90
CA TYR A 67 -20.79 5.60 -11.28
C TYR A 67 -20.20 6.95 -11.72
N PRO A 68 -20.17 7.25 -13.03
CA PRO A 68 -19.49 8.45 -13.53
C PRO A 68 -20.13 9.77 -13.08
N GLU A 69 -21.42 9.75 -12.74
CA GLU A 69 -22.12 10.91 -12.19
C GLU A 69 -21.80 11.16 -10.68
N LYS A 70 -20.96 10.33 -10.06
CA LYS A 70 -20.65 10.41 -8.61
C LYS A 70 -19.15 10.57 -8.37
N LEU A 71 -18.80 11.46 -7.44
CA LEU A 71 -17.41 11.71 -7.06
C LEU A 71 -16.80 10.55 -6.26
N ILE A 72 -17.59 9.87 -5.41
CA ILE A 72 -17.11 8.80 -4.53
C ILE A 72 -17.55 7.45 -5.06
N ASN A 73 -16.57 6.65 -5.48
CA ASN A 73 -16.75 5.34 -6.09
C ASN A 73 -15.93 4.25 -5.38
N LEU A 74 -16.31 2.98 -5.56
CA LEU A 74 -15.54 1.81 -5.10
C LEU A 74 -14.49 1.38 -6.12
N GLY A 75 -14.82 1.46 -7.40
CA GLY A 75 -13.89 1.32 -8.52
C GLY A 75 -13.26 2.66 -8.91
N SER A 76 -12.17 2.65 -9.64
CA SER A 76 -11.46 3.84 -10.10
C SER A 76 -11.62 4.10 -11.60
N ASN A 77 -12.28 3.18 -12.31
CA ASN A 77 -12.50 3.22 -13.76
C ASN A 77 -11.21 3.46 -14.57
N ARG A 78 -10.08 2.97 -14.06
CA ARG A 78 -8.78 3.06 -14.75
C ARG A 78 -7.84 1.96 -14.33
N TRP A 79 -6.93 1.61 -15.21
CA TRP A 79 -5.83 0.72 -14.93
C TRP A 79 -4.80 1.38 -14.02
N VAL A 80 -4.17 0.58 -13.16
CA VAL A 80 -2.97 1.02 -12.43
C VAL A 80 -1.94 -0.10 -12.49
N ILE A 81 -0.76 0.22 -13.02
CA ILE A 81 0.39 -0.68 -13.08
C ILE A 81 1.37 -0.23 -12.01
N ARG A 82 1.83 -1.18 -11.19
CA ARG A 82 2.80 -0.91 -10.13
C ARG A 82 3.98 -1.88 -10.21
N PRO A 83 5.06 -1.54 -10.93
CA PRO A 83 6.34 -2.23 -10.78
C PRO A 83 6.98 -1.91 -9.42
N GLN A 84 7.67 -2.91 -8.87
CA GLN A 84 8.34 -2.83 -7.57
C GLN A 84 9.67 -3.59 -7.61
N LEU A 85 10.67 -3.03 -6.95
CA LEU A 85 11.93 -3.71 -6.67
C LEU A 85 12.18 -3.63 -5.16
N GLY A 86 12.49 -4.76 -4.55
CA GLY A 86 12.71 -4.85 -3.11
C GLY A 86 13.96 -5.64 -2.76
N VAL A 87 14.58 -5.25 -1.66
CA VAL A 87 15.69 -5.97 -1.04
C VAL A 87 15.35 -6.20 0.43
N THR A 88 15.62 -7.42 0.88
CA THR A 88 15.56 -7.81 2.30
C THR A 88 16.93 -8.32 2.70
N HIS A 89 17.50 -7.81 3.78
CA HIS A 89 18.73 -8.29 4.38
C HIS A 89 18.48 -8.72 5.81
N THR A 90 18.70 -10.00 6.09
CA THR A 90 18.61 -10.56 7.44
C THR A 90 19.99 -10.80 8.01
N ARG A 91 20.23 -10.32 9.22
CA ARG A 91 21.45 -10.56 9.98
C ARG A 91 21.12 -10.89 11.45
N LYS A 92 21.26 -12.14 11.81
CA LYS A 92 20.92 -12.65 13.15
C LYS A 92 19.44 -12.41 13.47
N LYS A 93 19.16 -11.48 14.39
CA LYS A 93 17.81 -11.10 14.85
C LYS A 93 17.24 -9.88 14.14
N TRP A 94 18.03 -9.24 13.27
CA TRP A 94 17.63 -8.04 12.55
C TRP A 94 17.26 -8.40 11.10
N THR A 95 16.18 -7.81 10.62
CA THR A 95 15.82 -7.81 9.21
C THR A 95 15.61 -6.37 8.77
N PHE A 96 16.24 -6.00 7.67
CA PHE A 96 16.13 -4.71 7.02
C PHE A 96 15.49 -4.92 5.65
N GLU A 97 14.47 -4.14 5.34
CA GLU A 97 13.80 -4.21 4.05
C GLU A 97 13.73 -2.81 3.44
N ALA A 98 13.96 -2.74 2.13
CA ALA A 98 13.73 -1.54 1.35
C ALA A 98 13.02 -1.91 0.04
N THR A 99 12.02 -1.13 -0.35
CA THR A 99 11.29 -1.33 -1.60
C THR A 99 11.05 0.00 -2.29
N GLY A 100 11.43 0.09 -3.57
CA GLY A 100 11.03 1.14 -4.48
C GLY A 100 9.86 0.69 -5.34
N SER A 101 8.94 1.59 -5.65
CA SER A 101 7.80 1.33 -6.54
C SER A 101 7.40 2.58 -7.31
N LEU A 102 6.87 2.35 -8.51
CA LEU A 102 6.23 3.35 -9.34
C LEU A 102 4.75 2.99 -9.46
N PHE A 103 3.87 3.99 -9.50
CA PHE A 103 2.47 3.77 -9.84
C PHE A 103 2.20 4.54 -11.12
N TRP A 104 1.91 3.80 -12.15
CA TRP A 104 1.46 4.36 -13.42
C TRP A 104 -0.04 4.22 -13.53
N TYR A 105 -0.70 5.32 -13.79
CA TYR A 105 -2.16 5.40 -13.88
C TYR A 105 -2.55 5.53 -15.35
N GLY A 106 -3.54 4.74 -15.78
CA GLY A 106 -4.27 5.03 -16.99
C GLY A 106 -5.27 6.15 -16.73
N ASP A 107 -5.76 6.75 -17.79
CA ASP A 107 -6.75 7.82 -17.69
C ASP A 107 -8.13 7.26 -17.33
N ASN A 108 -8.96 8.10 -16.74
CA ASN A 108 -10.38 7.86 -16.56
C ASN A 108 -11.16 8.87 -17.40
N ASP A 109 -11.59 8.44 -18.58
CA ASP A 109 -12.28 9.30 -19.55
C ASP A 109 -13.75 9.58 -19.19
N ASP A 110 -14.24 9.02 -18.12
CA ASP A 110 -15.63 9.18 -17.66
C ASP A 110 -15.67 9.53 -16.17
N PHE A 111 -14.80 10.46 -15.75
CA PHE A 111 -14.71 10.91 -14.38
C PHE A 111 -15.75 11.99 -14.08
N TRP A 112 -16.50 11.83 -13.02
CA TRP A 112 -17.46 12.76 -12.42
C TRP A 112 -18.08 13.79 -13.41
N GLY A 113 -19.20 13.43 -14.01
CA GLY A 113 -19.91 14.29 -14.97
C GLY A 113 -19.30 14.32 -16.38
N GLY A 114 -18.60 13.24 -16.77
CA GLY A 114 -18.05 13.09 -18.13
C GLY A 114 -16.72 13.82 -18.32
N ASN A 115 -16.01 14.17 -17.24
CA ASN A 115 -14.67 14.73 -17.31
C ASN A 115 -13.62 13.62 -17.53
N ARG A 116 -12.44 14.01 -17.99
CA ARG A 116 -11.26 13.15 -18.05
C ARG A 116 -10.33 13.43 -16.89
N LEU A 117 -9.99 12.38 -16.13
CA LEU A 117 -9.00 12.43 -15.03
C LEU A 117 -7.72 11.76 -15.48
N GLU A 118 -6.63 12.49 -15.44
CA GLU A 118 -5.27 12.05 -15.71
C GLU A 118 -4.43 12.21 -14.43
N ASN A 119 -3.50 11.31 -14.20
CA ASN A 119 -2.51 11.47 -13.13
C ASN A 119 -1.12 11.14 -13.62
N GLU A 120 -0.16 11.92 -13.18
CA GLU A 120 1.24 11.60 -13.38
C GLU A 120 1.67 10.37 -12.57
N VAL A 121 2.91 9.94 -12.77
CA VAL A 121 3.48 8.80 -12.04
C VAL A 121 3.67 9.15 -10.56
N LEU A 122 3.26 8.25 -9.67
CA LEU A 122 3.61 8.32 -8.26
C LEU A 122 4.86 7.47 -8.00
N TYR A 123 5.85 8.08 -7.42
CA TYR A 123 7.07 7.41 -6.91
C TYR A 123 6.88 7.10 -5.44
N ALA A 124 7.25 5.90 -5.02
CA ALA A 124 7.20 5.55 -3.61
C ALA A 124 8.39 4.71 -3.19
N ILE A 125 8.95 5.03 -2.03
CA ILE A 125 9.97 4.26 -1.36
C ILE A 125 9.48 3.89 0.04
N GLN A 126 9.80 2.68 0.48
CA GLN A 126 9.50 2.24 1.83
C GLN A 126 10.65 1.46 2.42
N GLY A 127 10.80 1.54 3.73
CA GLY A 127 11.79 0.82 4.49
C GLY A 127 11.22 0.26 5.79
N HIS A 128 11.74 -0.90 6.19
CA HIS A 128 11.36 -1.57 7.43
C HIS A 128 12.60 -2.05 8.16
N VAL A 129 12.60 -1.89 9.47
CA VAL A 129 13.59 -2.49 10.36
C VAL A 129 12.83 -3.36 11.35
N ILE A 130 13.16 -4.65 11.39
CA ILE A 130 12.47 -5.65 12.19
C ILE A 130 13.49 -6.28 13.14
N TYR A 131 13.15 -6.36 14.43
CA TYR A 131 13.91 -7.10 15.41
C TYR A 131 13.10 -8.28 15.93
N THR A 132 13.61 -9.50 15.76
CA THR A 132 13.00 -10.74 16.23
C THR A 132 13.62 -11.16 17.55
N PHE A 133 12.87 -11.05 18.64
CA PHE A 133 13.31 -11.49 19.98
C PHE A 133 13.42 -13.01 20.05
N ARG A 134 12.37 -13.68 19.58
CA ARG A 134 12.22 -15.13 19.43
C ARG A 134 11.16 -15.43 18.36
N PRO A 135 11.03 -16.67 17.87
CA PRO A 135 10.00 -17.02 16.90
C PRO A 135 8.61 -16.52 17.30
N GLY A 136 7.95 -15.80 16.41
CA GLY A 136 6.63 -15.18 16.62
C GLY A 136 6.61 -13.88 17.43
N LEU A 137 7.67 -13.55 18.20
CA LEU A 137 7.76 -12.29 18.95
C LEU A 137 8.76 -11.34 18.28
N TRP A 138 8.25 -10.25 17.70
CA TRP A 138 9.07 -9.28 16.98
C TRP A 138 8.50 -7.86 17.09
N LEU A 139 9.36 -6.90 16.92
CA LEU A 139 9.04 -5.47 16.81
C LEU A 139 9.53 -4.94 15.48
N SER A 140 8.76 -4.08 14.83
CA SER A 140 9.22 -3.39 13.62
C SER A 140 8.92 -1.90 13.64
N ALA A 141 9.84 -1.13 13.07
CA ALA A 141 9.64 0.26 12.67
C ALA A 141 9.65 0.34 11.15
N SER A 142 8.69 1.07 10.59
CA SER A 142 8.48 1.19 9.16
C SER A 142 8.30 2.64 8.77
N THR A 143 8.81 3.01 7.60
CA THR A 143 8.55 4.31 6.99
C THR A 143 8.30 4.15 5.50
N ALA A 144 7.47 5.00 4.94
CA ALA A 144 7.28 5.11 3.50
C ALA A 144 7.10 6.58 3.11
N TYR A 145 7.58 6.92 1.94
CA TYR A 145 7.40 8.22 1.32
C TYR A 145 6.87 8.05 -0.10
N GLY A 146 5.90 8.87 -0.47
CA GLY A 146 5.33 8.89 -1.80
C GLY A 146 5.22 10.32 -2.33
N HIS A 147 5.67 10.52 -3.58
CA HIS A 147 5.64 11.82 -4.25
C HIS A 147 5.23 11.69 -5.70
N GLY A 148 4.41 12.63 -6.19
CA GLY A 148 3.92 12.71 -7.57
C GLY A 148 2.41 12.50 -7.66
N ALA A 149 1.95 11.84 -8.71
CA ALA A 149 0.53 11.64 -9.05
C ALA A 149 -0.24 12.96 -9.22
N ASP A 150 0.41 13.99 -9.77
CA ASP A 150 -0.26 15.25 -10.10
C ASP A 150 -1.53 14.98 -10.88
N ALA A 151 -2.63 15.59 -10.46
CA ALA A 151 -3.95 15.32 -11.01
C ALA A 151 -4.41 16.41 -11.95
N PHE A 152 -4.81 16.00 -13.17
CA PHE A 152 -5.37 16.87 -14.18
C PHE A 152 -6.81 16.46 -14.46
N ILE A 153 -7.71 17.44 -14.55
CA ILE A 153 -9.08 17.22 -15.00
C ILE A 153 -9.29 18.05 -16.28
N ASN A 154 -9.57 17.36 -17.39
CA ASN A 154 -9.65 17.95 -18.72
C ASN A 154 -8.39 18.78 -19.07
N SER A 155 -7.22 18.19 -18.79
CA SER A 155 -5.89 18.82 -18.97
C SER A 155 -5.64 20.07 -18.12
N VAL A 156 -6.50 20.37 -17.15
CA VAL A 156 -6.30 21.47 -16.20
C VAL A 156 -5.72 20.90 -14.93
N ASP A 157 -4.54 21.38 -14.56
CA ASP A 157 -3.87 21.04 -13.32
C ASP A 157 -4.76 21.40 -12.10
N LYS A 158 -4.91 20.45 -11.17
CA LYS A 158 -5.70 20.62 -9.94
C LYS A 158 -4.86 20.92 -8.72
N ASP A 159 -3.53 21.00 -8.90
CA ASP A 159 -2.60 21.21 -7.79
C ASP A 159 -2.85 20.18 -6.66
N LEU A 160 -2.96 18.91 -7.08
CA LEU A 160 -3.23 17.76 -6.20
C LEU A 160 -2.09 16.76 -6.28
N VAL A 161 -0.92 17.19 -5.82
CA VAL A 161 0.29 16.35 -5.73
C VAL A 161 0.20 15.47 -4.48
N VAL A 162 0.52 14.21 -4.61
CA VAL A 162 0.78 13.35 -3.45
C VAL A 162 2.18 13.67 -2.94
N ASP A 163 2.28 14.08 -1.69
CA ASP A 163 3.55 14.26 -0.97
C ASP A 163 3.33 13.81 0.47
N ASN A 164 3.45 12.50 0.68
CA ASN A 164 3.01 11.87 1.91
C ASN A 164 4.10 11.04 2.56
N TRP A 165 4.26 11.25 3.87
CA TRP A 165 5.01 10.37 4.75
C TRP A 165 4.09 9.44 5.52
N LEU A 166 4.50 8.17 5.61
CA LEU A 166 3.85 7.15 6.43
C LEU A 166 4.89 6.56 7.38
N THR A 167 4.53 6.46 8.65
CA THR A 167 5.34 5.83 9.69
C THR A 167 4.49 4.80 10.41
N ALA A 168 5.06 3.65 10.75
CA ALA A 168 4.35 2.63 11.52
C ALA A 168 5.27 1.92 12.50
N LEU A 169 4.71 1.57 13.67
CA LEU A 169 5.32 0.66 14.64
C LEU A 169 4.42 -0.56 14.74
N SER A 170 5.02 -1.75 14.64
CA SER A 170 4.26 -3.00 14.76
C SER A 170 4.91 -3.94 15.75
N LEU A 171 4.07 -4.59 16.55
CA LEU A 171 4.46 -5.64 17.50
C LEU A 171 3.73 -6.93 17.14
N GLY A 172 4.48 -7.99 16.85
CA GLY A 172 3.97 -9.35 16.68
C GLY A 172 4.15 -10.16 17.96
N VAL A 173 3.07 -10.80 18.42
CA VAL A 173 3.07 -11.61 19.64
C VAL A 173 2.50 -12.99 19.33
N PRO A 174 3.22 -14.09 19.61
CA PRO A 174 2.68 -15.42 19.42
C PRO A 174 1.69 -15.76 20.54
N ILE A 175 0.51 -16.26 20.18
CA ILE A 175 -0.45 -16.85 21.14
C ILE A 175 -0.05 -18.30 21.41
N ASN A 176 0.24 -19.04 20.36
CA ASN A 176 0.73 -20.41 20.38
C ASN A 176 1.58 -20.70 19.12
N ARG A 177 1.86 -21.98 18.80
CA ARG A 177 2.69 -22.36 17.65
C ARG A 177 2.06 -22.05 16.29
N GLN A 178 0.75 -21.87 16.24
CA GLN A 178 -0.03 -21.71 15.00
C GLN A 178 -0.68 -20.32 14.90
N GLN A 179 -0.81 -19.61 16.03
CA GLN A 179 -1.56 -18.36 16.09
C GLN A 179 -0.70 -17.21 16.61
N GLY A 180 -0.92 -16.05 16.03
CA GLY A 180 -0.28 -14.82 16.47
C GLY A 180 -1.20 -13.61 16.40
N LEU A 181 -0.88 -12.60 17.20
CA LEU A 181 -1.46 -11.27 17.13
C LEU A 181 -0.44 -10.28 16.61
N LYS A 182 -0.92 -9.31 15.84
CA LYS A 182 -0.15 -8.17 15.38
C LYS A 182 -0.87 -6.89 15.77
N PHE A 183 -0.20 -6.03 16.50
CA PHE A 183 -0.62 -4.67 16.81
C PHE A 183 0.18 -3.72 15.93
N THR A 184 -0.48 -2.77 15.28
CA THR A 184 0.21 -1.75 14.49
C THR A 184 -0.38 -0.38 14.81
N TRP A 185 0.47 0.55 15.18
CA TRP A 185 0.18 1.96 15.13
C TRP A 185 0.74 2.50 13.81
N LEU A 186 -0.10 3.23 13.08
CA LEU A 186 0.24 3.81 11.80
C LEU A 186 -0.12 5.28 11.80
N ARG A 187 0.78 6.09 11.30
CA ARG A 187 0.63 7.53 11.12
C ARG A 187 1.00 7.90 9.69
N ALA A 188 0.07 8.54 8.98
CA ALA A 188 0.33 9.14 7.67
C ALA A 188 0.15 10.65 7.77
N ARG A 189 1.04 11.40 7.12
CA ARG A 189 1.04 12.85 7.07
C ARG A 189 1.29 13.32 5.65
N THR A 190 0.46 14.25 5.20
CA THR A 190 0.71 14.97 3.96
C THR A 190 1.62 16.16 4.21
N GLN A 191 2.49 16.46 3.25
CA GLN A 191 3.35 17.64 3.26
C GLN A 191 2.70 18.82 2.51
N ASN A 192 1.60 18.55 1.81
CA ASN A 192 0.87 19.54 1.03
C ASN A 192 -0.31 20.10 1.83
N ASP A 193 -0.76 21.31 1.42
CA ASP A 193 -1.94 21.97 2.00
C ASP A 193 -3.24 21.19 1.71
N LYS A 194 -3.24 20.35 0.67
CA LYS A 194 -4.35 19.48 0.27
C LYS A 194 -3.99 18.04 0.51
N GLY A 195 -4.80 17.34 1.28
CA GLY A 195 -4.59 15.93 1.58
C GLY A 195 -5.26 15.51 2.88
N ALA A 196 -4.95 14.31 3.35
CA ALA A 196 -5.51 13.78 4.58
C ALA A 196 -4.41 13.23 5.48
N ASP A 197 -4.44 13.65 6.72
CA ASP A 197 -3.67 13.05 7.80
C ASP A 197 -4.44 11.89 8.40
N LEU A 198 -3.74 10.82 8.73
CA LEU A 198 -4.34 9.61 9.29
C LEU A 198 -3.53 9.11 10.48
N ASP A 199 -4.21 8.79 11.56
CA ASP A 199 -3.70 7.96 12.66
C ASP A 199 -4.58 6.73 12.80
N SER A 200 -3.97 5.54 12.85
CA SER A 200 -4.70 4.27 12.92
C SER A 200 -4.07 3.31 13.91
N LEU A 201 -4.91 2.57 14.63
CA LEU A 201 -4.53 1.39 15.39
C LEU A 201 -5.12 0.16 14.69
N ILE A 202 -4.28 -0.79 14.37
CA ILE A 202 -4.68 -1.99 13.63
C ILE A 202 -4.37 -3.21 14.49
N LEU A 203 -5.38 -4.06 14.68
CA LEU A 203 -5.23 -5.37 15.29
C LEU A 203 -5.37 -6.44 14.19
N GLY A 204 -4.35 -7.27 14.03
CA GLY A 204 -4.37 -8.42 13.15
C GLY A 204 -4.27 -9.72 13.96
N TRP A 205 -4.97 -10.74 13.51
CA TRP A 205 -4.84 -12.10 14.00
C TRP A 205 -4.47 -13.00 12.81
N SER A 206 -3.55 -13.94 13.06
CA SER A 206 -3.10 -14.92 12.07
C SER A 206 -3.21 -16.33 12.65
N TYR A 207 -3.56 -17.25 11.78
CA TYR A 207 -3.64 -18.68 12.04
C TYR A 207 -2.75 -19.44 11.06
#